data_de01ee93e9fa5e8fb62880c56a5ffea3
#
_entry.id   de01ee93e9fa5e8fb62880c56a5ffea3
#
_cell.length_a   1.000
_cell.length_b   1.000
_cell.length_c   1.000
_cell.angle_alpha   90.00
_cell.angle_beta   90.00
_cell.angle_gamma   90.00
#
_symmetry.space_group_name_H-M   'P 1'
#
loop_
_entity.id
_entity.type
_entity.pdbx_description
1 polymer ?
#
loop_
_entity_poly.entity_id
_entity_poly.type
_entity_poly.pdbx_seq_one_letter_code
_entity_poly.pdbx_strand_id
1 'polypeptide(L)'
;MALERLKLLSLDTAGGHERPGAMPTGGIHATPGRAAGRPVGVALGIYAKSADISPEIASKTRAFETYAAERSHRFSLQHHIAGLLSKHAAKMRAAADPDDAKAAKRWKRPRVSHCWWTAQGQTVQVIRSTRKTASGGKTRRARFGGLQTCGSVWVCPCCSGHISEMRRMQLNALLAWARKEGYAVVMLTLTTRHGKGDSLPDLLNAMKAAKRTWGASYAYKTIKADSLIGTVTATEVTGGGANGWHPHFHMLMLLKLPSQAEALTAAETLRQPWLDAMQKHGLTGSGVAFDVRGASAAGEYVGKWGAAEEITLAGKKRGSSGGMTPMQLADASMNGDKKAGALFVEYANTFHGARQLVWSRGLKELAGVDDATDEQIAEDAARLADETEDETLLGELPPDAWQSVRGHRGRLLERCEEPGPDPLGSAVREIQGYAAAPPPPAPVLTMAAIASALGINSTKGAP
;
A
#
# COMPACT_ATOMS: atom_id res chain seq x y z
N MET A 1 -12.84 14.05 19.28
CA MET A 1 -12.13 15.36 19.14
C MET A 1 -11.11 15.39 18.00
N ALA A 2 -10.23 14.42 17.81
CA ALA A 2 -9.28 14.42 16.69
C ALA A 2 -9.95 14.28 15.31
N LEU A 3 -10.97 13.45 15.20
CA LEU A 3 -11.72 13.19 13.96
C LEU A 3 -12.62 14.36 13.51
N GLU A 4 -13.17 15.13 14.43
CA GLU A 4 -13.92 16.35 14.08
C GLU A 4 -13.03 17.44 13.49
N ARG A 5 -11.78 17.55 13.96
CA ARG A 5 -10.80 18.49 13.37
C ARG A 5 -10.40 18.10 11.94
N LEU A 6 -10.33 16.81 11.63
CA LEU A 6 -10.06 16.31 10.28
C LEU A 6 -11.25 16.55 9.32
N LYS A 7 -12.50 16.46 9.82
CA LYS A 7 -13.71 16.81 9.04
C LYS A 7 -13.76 18.32 8.67
N LEU A 8 -13.34 19.19 9.57
CA LEU A 8 -13.28 20.63 9.33
C LEU A 8 -12.26 21.05 8.26
N LEU A 9 -11.13 20.34 8.17
CA LEU A 9 -10.10 20.59 7.15
C LEU A 9 -10.49 20.11 5.74
N SER A 10 -11.48 19.24 5.60
CA SER A 10 -11.99 18.77 4.29
C SER A 10 -13.13 19.62 3.71
N LEU A 11 -13.73 20.52 4.50
CA LEU A 11 -14.87 21.35 4.10
C LEU A 11 -14.48 22.73 3.55
N ASP A 12 -13.25 23.20 3.77
CA ASP A 12 -12.83 24.56 3.37
C ASP A 12 -12.25 24.70 1.95
N THR A 13 -12.35 23.67 1.11
CA THR A 13 -11.87 23.74 -0.30
C THR A 13 -12.96 24.09 -1.33
N ALA A 14 -14.17 24.43 -0.89
CA ALA A 14 -15.30 24.80 -1.76
C ALA A 14 -15.66 26.30 -1.69
N GLY A 15 -14.67 27.18 -1.67
CA GLY A 15 -14.85 28.64 -1.74
C GLY A 15 -14.58 29.15 -3.15
N GLY A 16 -15.67 29.47 -3.89
CA GLY A 16 -15.58 30.05 -5.22
C GLY A 16 -15.05 31.49 -5.21
N HIS A 17 -14.19 31.80 -6.15
CA HIS A 17 -13.86 33.17 -6.52
C HIS A 17 -14.36 33.47 -7.94
N GLU A 18 -15.27 34.41 -8.03
CA GLU A 18 -15.72 35.06 -9.25
C GLU A 18 -14.57 35.80 -9.96
N ARG A 19 -14.55 35.70 -11.30
CA ARG A 19 -13.68 36.50 -12.18
C ARG A 19 -14.48 37.60 -12.83
N PRO A 20 -13.93 38.79 -13.00
CA PRO A 20 -14.45 39.79 -13.95
C PRO A 20 -13.85 39.53 -15.35
N GLY A 21 -14.68 39.83 -16.35
CA GLY A 21 -14.56 39.44 -17.72
C GLY A 21 -13.49 40.10 -18.59
N ALA A 22 -13.31 39.55 -19.76
CA ALA A 22 -13.03 40.26 -21.02
C ALA A 22 -13.23 39.34 -22.22
N MET A 23 -13.61 39.95 -23.28
CA MET A 23 -14.21 39.62 -24.58
C MET A 23 -13.29 38.93 -25.62
N PRO A 24 -13.82 38.66 -26.83
CA PRO A 24 -13.65 37.34 -27.50
C PRO A 24 -12.79 37.40 -28.77
N THR A 25 -12.41 36.24 -29.31
CA THR A 25 -12.33 36.05 -30.78
C THR A 25 -12.04 34.56 -31.14
N GLY A 26 -12.69 34.04 -32.15
CA GLY A 26 -12.20 33.09 -33.12
C GLY A 26 -12.64 31.63 -32.89
N GLY A 27 -13.68 31.17 -33.61
CA GLY A 27 -14.14 29.80 -33.61
C GLY A 27 -13.29 28.86 -34.47
N ILE A 28 -13.38 27.57 -34.16
CA ILE A 28 -13.39 26.45 -35.10
C ILE A 28 -14.15 25.28 -34.48
N HIS A 29 -14.97 24.64 -35.27
CA HIS A 29 -15.84 23.52 -34.94
C HIS A 29 -15.11 22.27 -34.42
N ALA A 30 -15.59 21.69 -33.33
CA ALA A 30 -15.42 20.27 -33.05
C ALA A 30 -16.61 19.75 -32.23
N THR A 31 -17.14 18.64 -32.67
CA THR A 31 -18.30 17.86 -32.21
C THR A 31 -18.20 17.45 -30.72
N PRO A 32 -19.32 17.31 -30.00
CA PRO A 32 -19.29 16.99 -28.57
C PRO A 32 -19.15 15.48 -28.34
N GLY A 33 -18.01 15.09 -27.78
CA GLY A 33 -17.82 13.80 -27.18
C GLY A 33 -18.41 13.77 -25.77
N ARG A 34 -19.26 12.79 -25.50
CA ARG A 34 -19.93 12.53 -24.22
C ARG A 34 -18.91 12.50 -23.06
N ALA A 35 -19.04 13.42 -22.15
CA ALA A 35 -18.40 13.37 -20.84
C ALA A 35 -19.14 12.34 -19.97
N ALA A 36 -18.59 11.14 -19.82
CA ALA A 36 -19.00 10.21 -18.78
C ALA A 36 -18.45 10.70 -17.45
N GLY A 37 -19.34 11.13 -16.55
CA GLY A 37 -19.00 11.50 -15.18
C GLY A 37 -18.33 10.34 -14.46
N ARG A 38 -17.15 10.59 -13.91
CA ARG A 38 -16.41 9.65 -13.06
C ARG A 38 -17.09 9.58 -11.70
N PRO A 39 -17.45 8.40 -11.18
CA PRO A 39 -17.85 8.28 -9.80
C PRO A 39 -16.63 8.53 -8.89
N VAL A 40 -16.75 9.48 -7.96
CA VAL A 40 -15.84 9.62 -6.83
C VAL A 40 -16.19 8.50 -5.85
N GLY A 41 -15.72 7.29 -6.16
CA GLY A 41 -15.68 6.18 -5.23
C GLY A 41 -14.23 6.05 -4.79
N VAL A 42 -13.97 6.14 -3.48
CA VAL A 42 -12.68 5.80 -2.89
C VAL A 42 -12.47 4.29 -3.11
N ALA A 43 -11.98 3.94 -4.29
CA ALA A 43 -11.51 2.60 -4.56
C ALA A 43 -10.18 2.44 -3.82
N LEU A 44 -10.19 1.74 -2.70
CA LEU A 44 -9.02 1.18 -2.04
C LEU A 44 -8.41 0.09 -2.94
N GLY A 45 -8.00 0.49 -4.16
CA GLY A 45 -7.36 -0.39 -5.12
C GLY A 45 -5.89 -0.55 -4.77
N ILE A 46 -5.49 -1.73 -4.36
CA ILE A 46 -4.08 -2.13 -4.21
C ILE A 46 -3.40 -2.28 -5.58
N TYR A 47 -4.13 -2.10 -6.68
CA TYR A 47 -3.67 -2.39 -8.04
C TYR A 47 -3.78 -1.18 -8.97
N ALA A 48 -2.72 -0.93 -9.75
CA ALA A 48 -2.64 0.16 -10.72
C ALA A 48 -3.61 -0.04 -11.90
N LYS A 49 -4.11 1.07 -12.48
CA LYS A 49 -4.93 1.04 -13.70
C LYS A 49 -4.13 0.50 -14.88
N SER A 50 -4.80 -0.29 -15.72
CA SER A 50 -4.26 -1.12 -16.81
C SER A 50 -3.85 -0.37 -18.10
N ALA A 51 -3.73 0.97 -18.12
CA ALA A 51 -3.61 1.72 -19.38
C ALA A 51 -2.22 1.73 -20.05
N ASP A 52 -1.12 1.34 -19.31
CA ASP A 52 0.26 1.43 -19.83
C ASP A 52 1.04 0.13 -19.70
N ILE A 53 0.39 -1.01 -19.88
CA ILE A 53 1.01 -2.33 -19.62
C ILE A 53 1.26 -3.04 -20.95
N SER A 54 2.52 -3.46 -21.20
CA SER A 54 2.82 -4.34 -22.32
C SER A 54 2.04 -5.67 -22.19
N PRO A 55 1.61 -6.29 -23.30
CA PRO A 55 0.79 -7.53 -23.26
C PRO A 55 1.40 -8.66 -22.44
N GLU A 56 2.72 -8.75 -22.39
CA GLU A 56 3.45 -9.78 -21.63
C GLU A 56 3.41 -9.55 -20.11
N ILE A 57 3.32 -8.30 -19.69
CA ILE A 57 3.23 -7.93 -18.29
C ILE A 57 1.76 -7.90 -17.82
N ALA A 58 0.82 -7.60 -18.72
CA ALA A 58 -0.61 -7.66 -18.45
C ALA A 58 -1.08 -9.07 -18.06
N SER A 59 -0.47 -10.12 -18.62
CA SER A 59 -0.76 -11.51 -18.25
C SER A 59 -0.36 -11.86 -16.82
N LYS A 60 0.55 -11.10 -16.19
CA LYS A 60 1.04 -11.33 -14.82
C LYS A 60 0.32 -10.47 -13.77
N THR A 61 -0.58 -9.57 -14.17
CA THR A 61 -1.33 -8.73 -13.23
C THR A 61 -2.79 -9.09 -13.32
N ARG A 62 -3.33 -9.64 -12.24
CA ARG A 62 -4.74 -9.92 -12.15
C ARG A 62 -5.51 -8.60 -12.05
N ALA A 63 -6.32 -8.28 -13.07
CA ALA A 63 -7.33 -7.24 -12.99
C ALA A 63 -8.53 -7.81 -12.21
N PHE A 64 -9.04 -7.06 -11.23
CA PHE A 64 -10.27 -7.44 -10.53
C PHE A 64 -11.44 -6.69 -11.16
N GLU A 65 -12.41 -7.45 -11.63
CA GLU A 65 -13.62 -6.89 -12.25
C GLU A 65 -14.54 -6.24 -11.22
N THR A 66 -14.48 -6.74 -9.96
CA THR A 66 -15.35 -6.28 -8.88
C THR A 66 -14.60 -6.04 -7.59
N TYR A 67 -15.16 -5.18 -6.72
CA TYR A 67 -14.67 -4.97 -5.35
C TYR A 67 -14.70 -6.27 -4.52
N ALA A 68 -15.69 -7.12 -4.73
CA ALA A 68 -15.80 -8.39 -4.01
C ALA A 68 -14.65 -9.35 -4.36
N ALA A 69 -14.31 -9.42 -5.66
CA ALA A 69 -13.17 -10.22 -6.13
C ALA A 69 -11.83 -9.70 -5.56
N GLU A 70 -11.63 -8.39 -5.56
CA GLU A 70 -10.43 -7.76 -4.95
C GLU A 70 -10.34 -8.05 -3.44
N ARG A 71 -11.45 -7.93 -2.72
CA ARG A 71 -11.51 -8.23 -1.28
C ARG A 71 -11.19 -9.70 -1.01
N SER A 72 -11.78 -10.63 -1.78
CA SER A 72 -11.55 -12.06 -1.65
C SER A 72 -10.09 -12.42 -1.93
N HIS A 73 -9.49 -11.83 -2.97
CA HIS A 73 -8.07 -11.99 -3.26
C HIS A 73 -7.20 -11.48 -2.11
N ARG A 74 -7.52 -10.32 -1.54
CA ARG A 74 -6.80 -9.72 -0.41
C ARG A 74 -6.80 -10.64 0.81
N PHE A 75 -7.93 -11.28 1.13
CA PHE A 75 -8.01 -12.26 2.21
C PHE A 75 -7.22 -13.54 1.90
N SER A 76 -7.24 -14.01 0.65
CA SER A 76 -6.45 -15.16 0.21
C SER A 76 -4.95 -14.88 0.29
N LEU A 77 -4.54 -13.71 -0.18
CA LEU A 77 -3.15 -13.25 -0.11
C LEU A 77 -2.67 -13.10 1.35
N GLN A 78 -3.50 -12.53 2.23
CA GLN A 78 -3.20 -12.43 3.66
C GLN A 78 -3.01 -13.82 4.29
N HIS A 79 -3.88 -14.77 3.96
CA HIS A 79 -3.77 -16.15 4.45
C HIS A 79 -2.49 -16.84 3.95
N HIS A 80 -2.16 -16.68 2.66
CA HIS A 80 -0.92 -17.18 2.08
C HIS A 80 0.31 -16.59 2.76
N ILE A 81 0.38 -15.28 2.94
CA ILE A 81 1.46 -14.58 3.65
C ILE A 81 1.60 -15.11 5.08
N ALA A 82 0.48 -15.26 5.79
CA ALA A 82 0.46 -15.79 7.15
C ALA A 82 1.06 -17.20 7.21
N GLY A 83 0.71 -18.07 6.27
CA GLY A 83 1.25 -19.42 6.13
C GLY A 83 2.75 -19.42 5.81
N LEU A 84 3.16 -18.60 4.84
CA LEU A 84 4.55 -18.47 4.40
C LEU A 84 5.47 -18.01 5.54
N LEU A 85 5.09 -16.94 6.24
CA LEU A 85 5.87 -16.39 7.35
C LEU A 85 5.83 -17.30 8.59
N SER A 86 4.72 -18.02 8.84
CA SER A 86 4.63 -18.98 9.94
C SER A 86 5.55 -20.19 9.72
N LYS A 87 5.62 -20.73 8.50
CA LYS A 87 6.54 -21.79 8.12
C LYS A 87 7.99 -21.34 8.29
N HIS A 88 8.32 -20.14 7.82
CA HIS A 88 9.65 -19.56 8.00
C HIS A 88 10.02 -19.42 9.49
N ALA A 89 9.13 -18.81 10.29
CA ALA A 89 9.35 -18.64 11.72
C ALA A 89 9.52 -19.98 12.46
N ALA A 90 8.76 -21.01 12.09
CA ALA A 90 8.91 -22.36 12.65
C ALA A 90 10.29 -22.97 12.30
N LYS A 91 10.74 -22.84 11.03
CA LYS A 91 12.07 -23.29 10.60
C LYS A 91 13.18 -22.59 11.37
N MET A 92 13.11 -21.26 11.51
CA MET A 92 14.12 -20.48 12.22
C MET A 92 14.17 -20.80 13.71
N ARG A 93 13.00 -21.05 14.32
CA ARG A 93 12.91 -21.46 15.72
C ARG A 93 13.51 -22.86 15.94
N ALA A 94 13.25 -23.79 15.03
CA ALA A 94 13.82 -25.13 15.12
C ALA A 94 15.36 -25.16 14.91
N ALA A 95 15.90 -24.17 14.21
CA ALA A 95 17.34 -24.01 13.98
C ALA A 95 18.05 -23.17 15.05
N ALA A 96 17.31 -22.51 15.94
CA ALA A 96 17.87 -21.67 16.99
C ALA A 96 18.26 -22.52 18.21
N ASP A 97 19.21 -21.99 19.00
CA ASP A 97 19.54 -22.54 20.30
C ASP A 97 18.28 -22.57 21.19
N PRO A 98 17.89 -23.72 21.78
CA PRO A 98 16.73 -23.80 22.67
C PRO A 98 16.75 -22.81 23.83
N ASP A 99 17.93 -22.43 24.30
CA ASP A 99 18.12 -21.51 25.43
C ASP A 99 18.19 -20.03 25.00
N ASP A 100 18.16 -19.74 23.67
CA ASP A 100 18.12 -18.36 23.18
C ASP A 100 16.70 -17.75 23.26
N ALA A 101 16.39 -17.17 24.41
CA ALA A 101 15.12 -16.47 24.62
C ALA A 101 14.86 -15.32 23.60
N LYS A 102 15.92 -14.72 23.02
CA LYS A 102 15.78 -13.68 21.99
C LYS A 102 15.33 -14.30 20.67
N ALA A 103 15.88 -15.45 20.26
CA ALA A 103 15.43 -16.17 19.10
C ALA A 103 13.98 -16.64 19.25
N ALA A 104 13.61 -17.19 20.40
CA ALA A 104 12.24 -17.61 20.70
C ALA A 104 11.25 -16.44 20.58
N LYS A 105 11.61 -15.27 21.09
CA LYS A 105 10.80 -14.04 21.00
C LYS A 105 10.70 -13.52 19.55
N ARG A 106 11.82 -13.54 18.80
CA ARG A 106 11.88 -13.07 17.40
C ARG A 106 11.05 -13.96 16.48
N TRP A 107 11.13 -15.27 16.62
CA TRP A 107 10.53 -16.25 15.72
C TRP A 107 9.19 -16.79 16.23
N LYS A 108 8.47 -16.05 17.06
CA LYS A 108 7.10 -16.38 17.43
C LYS A 108 6.17 -16.29 16.20
N ARG A 109 4.95 -16.81 16.36
CA ARG A 109 3.94 -16.76 15.30
C ARG A 109 3.72 -15.31 14.83
N PRO A 110 3.78 -15.04 13.50
CA PRO A 110 3.63 -13.68 12.98
C PRO A 110 2.24 -13.09 13.28
N ARG A 111 2.18 -11.81 13.66
CA ARG A 111 0.91 -11.10 13.96
C ARG A 111 -0.08 -11.16 12.78
N VAL A 112 0.39 -11.14 11.53
CA VAL A 112 -0.45 -11.26 10.33
C VAL A 112 -1.28 -12.56 10.31
N SER A 113 -0.87 -13.61 11.03
CA SER A 113 -1.61 -14.86 11.16
C SER A 113 -2.95 -14.70 11.90
N HIS A 114 -3.10 -13.68 12.71
CA HIS A 114 -4.30 -13.38 13.48
C HIS A 114 -5.15 -12.30 12.82
N CYS A 115 -4.57 -11.55 11.87
CA CYS A 115 -5.21 -10.41 11.24
C CYS A 115 -6.45 -10.83 10.46
N TRP A 116 -7.59 -10.24 10.78
CA TRP A 116 -8.90 -10.56 10.17
C TRP A 116 -9.25 -12.05 10.18
N TRP A 117 -8.66 -12.81 11.10
CA TRP A 117 -8.81 -14.25 11.25
C TRP A 117 -9.25 -14.66 12.65
N THR A 118 -8.80 -13.96 13.66
CA THR A 118 -9.07 -14.25 15.07
C THR A 118 -10.02 -13.20 15.64
N ALA A 119 -11.05 -13.63 16.32
CA ALA A 119 -11.95 -12.73 17.03
C ALA A 119 -11.21 -12.01 18.18
N GLN A 120 -11.56 -10.76 18.43
CA GLN A 120 -11.12 -10.01 19.61
C GLN A 120 -11.92 -10.37 20.85
N GLY A 121 -13.22 -10.62 20.67
CA GLY A 121 -14.17 -11.01 21.71
C GLY A 121 -14.73 -12.41 21.49
N GLN A 122 -15.92 -12.65 22.04
CA GLN A 122 -16.60 -13.95 21.93
C GLN A 122 -17.33 -14.14 20.60
N THR A 123 -17.66 -13.06 19.90
CA THR A 123 -18.39 -13.12 18.63
C THR A 123 -17.73 -12.26 17.58
N VAL A 124 -18.01 -12.56 16.31
CA VAL A 124 -17.63 -11.74 15.15
C VAL A 124 -18.89 -11.15 14.55
N GLN A 125 -18.97 -9.84 14.52
CA GLN A 125 -20.10 -9.13 13.94
C GLN A 125 -19.99 -9.07 12.41
N VAL A 126 -21.14 -9.14 11.74
CA VAL A 126 -21.25 -8.87 10.31
C VAL A 126 -22.18 -7.67 10.14
N ILE A 127 -21.64 -6.60 9.62
CA ILE A 127 -22.30 -5.31 9.51
C ILE A 127 -22.40 -4.94 8.03
N ARG A 128 -23.55 -4.42 7.61
CA ARG A 128 -23.80 -3.98 6.24
C ARG A 128 -24.09 -2.48 6.21
N SER A 129 -23.30 -1.74 5.47
CA SER A 129 -23.58 -0.34 5.16
C SER A 129 -24.25 -0.21 3.79
N THR A 130 -25.19 0.74 3.68
CA THR A 130 -25.87 1.06 2.43
C THR A 130 -25.62 2.52 2.09
N ARG A 131 -25.07 2.78 0.90
CA ARG A 131 -24.81 4.14 0.41
C ARG A 131 -25.63 4.41 -0.85
N LYS A 132 -26.18 5.61 -0.96
CA LYS A 132 -26.78 6.10 -2.19
C LYS A 132 -25.66 6.48 -3.17
N THR A 133 -25.77 6.03 -4.42
CA THR A 133 -24.86 6.46 -5.49
C THR A 133 -25.31 7.80 -6.06
N ALA A 134 -24.40 8.54 -6.69
CA ALA A 134 -24.73 9.80 -7.37
C ALA A 134 -25.79 9.61 -8.48
N SER A 135 -25.94 8.39 -9.02
CA SER A 135 -26.96 8.01 -10.01
C SER A 135 -28.30 7.58 -9.38
N GLY A 136 -28.50 7.73 -8.05
CA GLY A 136 -29.72 7.34 -7.34
C GLY A 136 -29.83 5.85 -7.00
N GLY A 137 -28.88 5.02 -7.37
CA GLY A 137 -28.80 3.62 -6.99
C GLY A 137 -28.34 3.43 -5.54
N LYS A 138 -28.43 2.20 -5.04
CA LYS A 138 -27.92 1.82 -3.72
C LYS A 138 -26.76 0.84 -3.86
N THR A 139 -25.62 1.13 -3.21
CA THR A 139 -24.50 0.19 -3.07
C THR A 139 -24.46 -0.31 -1.64
N ARG A 140 -24.42 -1.64 -1.49
CA ARG A 140 -24.27 -2.29 -0.18
C ARG A 140 -22.85 -2.79 -0.03
N ARG A 141 -22.29 -2.63 1.18
CA ARG A 141 -20.98 -3.15 1.55
C ARG A 141 -21.08 -3.84 2.89
N ALA A 142 -20.61 -5.07 2.95
CA ALA A 142 -20.53 -5.82 4.19
C ALA A 142 -19.09 -5.86 4.70
N ARG A 143 -18.95 -5.87 6.04
CA ARG A 143 -17.69 -5.92 6.76
C ARG A 143 -17.82 -6.73 8.02
N PHE A 144 -16.71 -7.12 8.59
CA PHE A 144 -16.66 -7.73 9.92
C PHE A 144 -16.35 -6.65 10.97
N GLY A 145 -16.97 -6.82 12.16
CA GLY A 145 -16.57 -6.18 13.41
C GLY A 145 -15.98 -7.20 14.37
N GLY A 146 -15.18 -6.75 15.34
CA GLY A 146 -14.62 -7.60 16.39
C GLY A 146 -13.53 -8.59 15.96
N LEU A 147 -12.82 -8.33 14.83
CA LEU A 147 -11.67 -9.11 14.42
C LEU A 147 -10.35 -8.40 14.76
N GLN A 148 -9.33 -9.20 15.11
CA GLN A 148 -7.98 -8.69 15.36
C GLN A 148 -7.37 -8.09 14.10
N THR A 149 -6.67 -6.96 14.25
CA THR A 149 -5.82 -6.36 13.24
C THR A 149 -4.36 -6.52 13.63
N CYS A 150 -3.44 -6.60 12.66
CA CYS A 150 -2.01 -6.74 12.97
C CYS A 150 -1.23 -5.43 12.94
N GLY A 151 -1.81 -4.34 12.43
CA GLY A 151 -1.15 -3.04 12.30
C GLY A 151 0.09 -3.05 11.39
N SER A 152 0.27 -4.07 10.53
CA SER A 152 1.46 -4.12 9.68
C SER A 152 1.22 -3.49 8.33
N VAL A 153 1.88 -2.36 8.08
CA VAL A 153 1.91 -1.70 6.77
C VAL A 153 2.76 -2.49 5.75
N TRP A 154 3.70 -3.30 6.22
CA TRP A 154 4.69 -3.96 5.37
C TRP A 154 4.21 -5.30 4.80
N VAL A 155 3.57 -6.13 5.61
CA VAL A 155 3.30 -7.52 5.23
C VAL A 155 1.80 -7.88 5.17
N CYS A 156 0.92 -7.02 5.64
CA CYS A 156 -0.51 -7.33 5.68
C CYS A 156 -1.28 -6.57 4.58
N PRO A 157 -1.82 -7.26 3.57
CA PRO A 157 -2.60 -6.59 2.52
C PRO A 157 -3.92 -5.99 3.03
N CYS A 158 -4.39 -6.43 4.20
CA CYS A 158 -5.60 -5.88 4.82
C CYS A 158 -5.33 -4.56 5.56
N CYS A 159 -4.21 -4.46 6.32
CA CYS A 159 -3.89 -3.27 7.10
C CYS A 159 -3.16 -2.20 6.28
N SER A 160 -2.28 -2.62 5.35
CA SER A 160 -1.42 -1.70 4.60
C SER A 160 -2.18 -0.61 3.84
N GLY A 161 -3.34 -0.96 3.26
CA GLY A 161 -4.15 0.00 2.51
C GLY A 161 -4.68 1.14 3.39
N HIS A 162 -5.22 0.81 4.56
CA HIS A 162 -5.75 1.80 5.50
C HIS A 162 -4.63 2.66 6.10
N ILE A 163 -3.53 2.01 6.52
CA ILE A 163 -2.39 2.72 7.09
C ILE A 163 -1.79 3.68 6.06
N SER A 164 -1.55 3.21 4.83
CA SER A 164 -0.98 4.06 3.78
C SER A 164 -1.90 5.22 3.41
N GLU A 165 -3.21 5.04 3.41
CA GLU A 165 -4.16 6.12 3.15
C GLU A 165 -4.14 7.18 4.26
N MET A 166 -4.13 6.78 5.52
CA MET A 166 -4.00 7.72 6.64
C MET A 166 -2.65 8.47 6.61
N ARG A 167 -1.56 7.75 6.29
CA ARG A 167 -0.24 8.40 6.12
C ARG A 167 -0.24 9.40 4.95
N ARG A 168 -0.94 9.10 3.86
CA ARG A 168 -1.14 10.03 2.74
C ARG A 168 -1.89 11.28 3.19
N MET A 169 -2.96 11.12 3.99
CA MET A 169 -3.70 12.26 4.55
C MET A 169 -2.81 13.12 5.47
N GLN A 170 -2.01 12.50 6.32
CA GLN A 170 -1.05 13.21 7.17
C GLN A 170 -0.03 14.02 6.36
N LEU A 171 0.51 13.43 5.28
CA LEU A 171 1.43 14.15 4.38
C LEU A 171 0.75 15.28 3.62
N ASN A 172 -0.49 15.10 3.18
CA ASN A 172 -1.26 16.16 2.53
C ASN A 172 -1.53 17.33 3.50
N ALA A 173 -1.86 17.04 4.76
CA ALA A 173 -2.02 18.06 5.79
C ALA A 173 -0.70 18.82 6.04
N LEU A 174 0.43 18.11 6.11
CA LEU A 174 1.77 18.72 6.22
C LEU A 174 2.06 19.65 5.03
N LEU A 175 1.79 19.21 3.80
CA LEU A 175 2.04 20.01 2.59
C LEU A 175 1.13 21.24 2.53
N ALA A 176 -0.14 21.12 2.95
CA ALA A 176 -1.07 22.23 3.04
C ALA A 176 -0.60 23.24 4.09
N TRP A 177 -0.18 22.78 5.27
CA TRP A 177 0.39 23.63 6.29
C TRP A 177 1.67 24.32 5.81
N ALA A 178 2.62 23.60 5.20
CA ALA A 178 3.86 24.17 4.69
C ALA A 178 3.59 25.30 3.66
N ARG A 179 2.59 25.09 2.78
CA ARG A 179 2.14 26.12 1.83
C ARG A 179 1.59 27.35 2.51
N LYS A 180 0.75 27.16 3.54
CA LYS A 180 0.15 28.25 4.33
C LYS A 180 1.22 29.09 5.02
N GLU A 181 2.27 28.45 5.55
CA GLU A 181 3.40 29.10 6.22
C GLU A 181 4.44 29.69 5.23
N GLY A 182 4.25 29.49 3.92
CA GLY A 182 5.18 29.97 2.89
C GLY A 182 6.49 29.19 2.81
N TYR A 183 6.54 27.95 3.34
CA TYR A 183 7.73 27.11 3.24
C TYR A 183 7.83 26.45 1.87
N ALA A 184 9.04 26.45 1.31
CA ALA A 184 9.35 25.67 0.12
C ALA A 184 9.51 24.19 0.50
N VAL A 185 8.97 23.30 -0.34
CA VAL A 185 9.08 21.86 -0.14
C VAL A 185 9.91 21.24 -1.27
N VAL A 186 10.90 20.46 -0.91
CA VAL A 186 11.75 19.71 -1.82
C VAL A 186 11.63 18.23 -1.53
N MET A 187 11.51 17.41 -2.57
CA MET A 187 11.55 15.94 -2.48
C MET A 187 12.91 15.45 -3.00
N LEU A 188 13.62 14.74 -2.15
CA LEU A 188 14.84 14.03 -2.50
C LEU A 188 14.54 12.55 -2.69
N THR A 189 15.09 11.96 -3.76
CA THR A 189 15.16 10.52 -3.92
C THR A 189 16.61 10.07 -3.77
N LEU A 190 16.86 9.27 -2.74
CA LEU A 190 18.20 8.75 -2.42
C LEU A 190 18.23 7.26 -2.71
N THR A 191 19.08 6.84 -3.63
CA THR A 191 19.23 5.43 -4.03
C THR A 191 20.71 5.03 -4.09
N THR A 192 20.97 3.78 -4.43
CA THR A 192 22.32 3.24 -4.63
C THR A 192 22.33 2.29 -5.82
N ARG A 193 23.50 2.05 -6.39
CA ARG A 193 23.69 0.96 -7.35
C ARG A 193 23.53 -0.37 -6.60
N HIS A 194 22.88 -1.33 -7.23
CA HIS A 194 22.59 -2.64 -6.67
C HIS A 194 22.66 -3.71 -7.77
N GLY A 195 22.78 -4.97 -7.35
CA GLY A 195 22.86 -6.14 -8.23
C GLY A 195 22.08 -7.33 -7.68
N LYS A 196 21.99 -8.40 -8.48
CA LYS A 196 21.24 -9.64 -8.11
C LYS A 196 21.75 -10.34 -6.86
N GLY A 197 23.04 -10.15 -6.53
CA GLY A 197 23.69 -10.81 -5.39
C GLY A 197 23.55 -10.05 -4.08
N ASP A 198 23.05 -8.82 -4.13
CA ASP A 198 22.96 -7.98 -2.94
C ASP A 198 21.76 -8.38 -2.08
N SER A 199 21.98 -8.52 -0.78
CA SER A 199 20.90 -8.77 0.16
C SER A 199 20.20 -7.45 0.54
N LEU A 200 18.88 -7.50 0.69
CA LEU A 200 18.09 -6.32 1.06
C LEU A 200 18.48 -5.75 2.43
N PRO A 201 18.69 -6.56 3.49
CA PRO A 201 19.10 -6.02 4.78
C PRO A 201 20.47 -5.31 4.73
N ASP A 202 21.44 -5.83 3.97
CA ASP A 202 22.77 -5.23 3.88
C ASP A 202 22.72 -3.91 3.13
N LEU A 203 22.03 -3.86 1.98
CA LEU A 203 21.80 -2.62 1.22
C LEU A 203 21.14 -1.55 2.11
N LEU A 204 20.04 -1.90 2.79
CA LEU A 204 19.32 -0.94 3.63
C LEU A 204 20.14 -0.49 4.85
N ASN A 205 20.91 -1.38 5.47
CA ASN A 205 21.79 -1.03 6.59
C ASN A 205 22.90 -0.08 6.15
N ALA A 206 23.52 -0.34 5.02
CA ALA A 206 24.54 0.54 4.44
C ALA A 206 23.95 1.90 4.03
N MET A 207 22.77 1.93 3.39
CA MET A 207 22.08 3.18 3.04
C MET A 207 21.68 3.99 4.28
N LYS A 208 21.18 3.34 5.34
CA LYS A 208 20.87 4.01 6.61
C LYS A 208 22.13 4.59 7.27
N ALA A 209 23.26 3.89 7.18
CA ALA A 209 24.54 4.37 7.67
C ALA A 209 25.03 5.56 6.86
N ALA A 210 24.97 5.47 5.51
CA ALA A 210 25.28 6.58 4.63
C ALA A 210 24.41 7.81 4.91
N LYS A 211 23.09 7.62 5.12
CA LYS A 211 22.17 8.70 5.47
C LYS A 211 22.55 9.40 6.80
N ARG A 212 23.01 8.64 7.80
CA ARG A 212 23.50 9.24 9.07
C ARG A 212 24.76 10.07 8.83
N THR A 213 25.73 9.54 8.09
CA THR A 213 26.95 10.25 7.72
C THR A 213 26.67 11.51 6.92
N TRP A 214 25.77 11.42 5.93
CA TRP A 214 25.31 12.55 5.15
C TRP A 214 24.64 13.64 5.98
N GLY A 215 23.75 13.27 6.93
CA GLY A 215 23.12 14.20 7.85
C GLY A 215 24.09 14.87 8.85
N ALA A 216 25.31 14.32 9.00
CA ALA A 216 26.40 14.90 9.78
C ALA A 216 27.35 15.77 8.95
N SER A 217 27.18 15.84 7.62
CA SER A 217 28.01 16.66 6.72
C SER A 217 27.84 18.16 7.00
N TYR A 218 28.86 18.93 6.66
CA TYR A 218 28.84 20.38 6.82
C TYR A 218 27.66 21.01 6.06
N ALA A 219 27.50 20.67 4.78
CA ALA A 219 26.42 21.20 3.95
C ALA A 219 25.01 20.91 4.57
N TYR A 220 24.78 19.68 5.05
CA TYR A 220 23.49 19.37 5.68
C TYR A 220 23.28 20.16 6.97
N LYS A 221 24.34 20.30 7.80
CA LYS A 221 24.27 21.07 9.04
C LYS A 221 24.00 22.56 8.78
N THR A 222 24.60 23.13 7.75
CA THR A 222 24.36 24.52 7.34
C THR A 222 22.89 24.71 6.95
N ILE A 223 22.34 23.89 6.03
CA ILE A 223 20.91 23.97 5.66
C ILE A 223 20.02 23.77 6.90
N LYS A 224 20.40 22.83 7.78
CA LYS A 224 19.64 22.56 9.00
C LYS A 224 19.60 23.75 9.95
N ALA A 225 20.69 24.49 10.08
CA ALA A 225 20.77 25.66 10.95
C ALA A 225 20.03 26.88 10.36
N ASP A 226 20.17 27.06 9.04
CA ASP A 226 19.79 28.31 8.40
C ASP A 226 18.33 28.31 7.89
N SER A 227 17.82 27.15 7.45
CA SER A 227 16.54 27.12 6.75
C SER A 227 15.69 25.89 6.95
N LEU A 228 16.20 24.77 7.49
CA LEU A 228 15.41 23.54 7.59
C LEU A 228 14.39 23.59 8.72
N ILE A 229 13.10 23.54 8.36
CA ILE A 229 11.98 23.40 9.29
C ILE A 229 11.85 21.95 9.76
N GLY A 230 11.95 21.00 8.83
CA GLY A 230 11.86 19.59 9.16
C GLY A 230 11.89 18.67 7.94
N THR A 231 11.90 17.37 8.21
CA THR A 231 11.93 16.34 7.16
C THR A 231 10.97 15.20 7.46
N VAL A 232 10.47 14.59 6.39
CA VAL A 232 9.78 13.28 6.45
C VAL A 232 10.47 12.35 5.47
N THR A 233 10.86 11.16 5.94
CA THR A 233 11.52 10.16 5.09
C THR A 233 10.66 8.91 5.00
N ALA A 234 10.35 8.45 3.79
CA ALA A 234 9.80 7.13 3.50
C ALA A 234 10.87 6.20 2.95
N THR A 235 10.75 4.92 3.25
CA THR A 235 11.58 3.86 2.64
C THR A 235 10.71 3.08 1.68
N GLU A 236 11.20 2.92 0.44
CA GLU A 236 10.56 2.10 -0.58
C GLU A 236 11.51 1.01 -1.07
N VAL A 237 10.94 -0.09 -1.56
CA VAL A 237 11.72 -1.16 -2.18
C VAL A 237 10.91 -1.88 -3.24
N THR A 238 11.57 -2.21 -4.34
CA THR A 238 11.11 -3.21 -5.32
C THR A 238 12.17 -4.30 -5.45
N GLY A 239 11.76 -5.48 -5.91
CA GLY A 239 12.67 -6.61 -6.03
C GLY A 239 12.26 -7.59 -7.12
N GLY A 240 13.04 -8.66 -7.31
CA GLY A 240 12.73 -9.74 -8.25
C GLY A 240 12.96 -9.43 -9.73
N GLY A 241 13.35 -8.21 -10.08
CA GLY A 241 13.74 -7.81 -11.43
C GLY A 241 15.15 -8.26 -11.82
N ALA A 242 15.61 -7.79 -12.99
CA ALA A 242 16.92 -8.12 -13.52
C ALA A 242 18.07 -7.74 -12.59
N ASN A 243 17.91 -6.71 -11.80
CA ASN A 243 18.93 -6.10 -10.95
C ASN A 243 18.77 -6.40 -9.44
N GLY A 244 17.91 -7.36 -9.04
CA GLY A 244 17.73 -7.71 -7.63
C GLY A 244 16.85 -6.70 -6.87
N TRP A 245 17.25 -6.39 -5.63
CA TRP A 245 16.57 -5.43 -4.79
C TRP A 245 16.92 -3.98 -5.17
N HIS A 246 15.90 -3.11 -5.18
CA HIS A 246 16.05 -1.69 -5.43
C HIS A 246 15.46 -0.86 -4.28
N PRO A 247 16.19 -0.69 -3.17
CA PRO A 247 15.78 0.17 -2.07
C PRO A 247 16.07 1.65 -2.39
N HIS A 248 15.18 2.53 -1.93
CA HIS A 248 15.39 3.97 -1.99
C HIS A 248 14.67 4.69 -0.85
N PHE A 249 15.16 5.88 -0.52
CA PHE A 249 14.50 6.79 0.39
C PHE A 249 13.90 7.95 -0.39
N HIS A 250 12.63 8.24 -0.14
CA HIS A 250 12.03 9.51 -0.49
C HIS A 250 12.02 10.40 0.76
N MET A 251 12.61 11.59 0.66
CA MET A 251 12.66 12.53 1.76
C MET A 251 12.04 13.85 1.34
N LEU A 252 11.02 14.29 2.06
CA LEU A 252 10.52 15.65 2.00
C LEU A 252 11.36 16.51 2.93
N MET A 253 11.85 17.65 2.42
CA MET A 253 12.50 18.70 3.19
C MET A 253 11.66 19.96 3.10
N LEU A 254 11.27 20.51 4.25
CA LEU A 254 10.56 21.78 4.36
C LEU A 254 11.58 22.87 4.68
N LEU A 255 11.70 23.86 3.82
CA LEU A 255 12.73 24.90 3.89
C LEU A 255 12.09 26.28 3.99
N LYS A 256 12.55 27.07 4.96
CA LYS A 256 12.22 28.49 5.08
C LYS A 256 13.17 29.30 4.19
N LEU A 257 12.85 29.35 2.90
CA LEU A 257 13.61 30.07 1.88
C LEU A 257 12.67 30.92 1.04
N PRO A 258 13.14 32.02 0.47
CA PRO A 258 12.30 32.99 -0.26
C PRO A 258 11.58 32.42 -1.47
N SER A 259 12.17 31.39 -2.12
CA SER A 259 11.58 30.81 -3.32
C SER A 259 11.84 29.31 -3.41
N GLN A 260 11.00 28.64 -4.21
CA GLN A 260 11.18 27.23 -4.55
C GLN A 260 12.50 26.99 -5.33
N ALA A 261 12.92 27.94 -6.15
CA ALA A 261 14.18 27.84 -6.90
C ALA A 261 15.41 27.85 -5.98
N GLU A 262 15.42 28.71 -4.96
CA GLU A 262 16.46 28.73 -3.94
C GLU A 262 16.47 27.44 -3.11
N ALA A 263 15.29 26.90 -2.80
CA ALA A 263 15.19 25.62 -2.08
C ALA A 263 15.75 24.45 -2.91
N LEU A 264 15.48 24.39 -4.20
CA LEU A 264 16.06 23.39 -5.11
C LEU A 264 17.58 23.54 -5.20
N THR A 265 18.10 24.77 -5.33
CA THR A 265 19.54 25.06 -5.37
C THR A 265 20.20 24.64 -4.06
N ALA A 266 19.63 24.99 -2.92
CA ALA A 266 20.15 24.59 -1.61
C ALA A 266 20.16 23.04 -1.46
N ALA A 267 19.09 22.37 -1.84
CA ALA A 267 19.02 20.92 -1.78
C ALA A 267 20.04 20.23 -2.71
N GLU A 268 20.32 20.82 -3.86
CA GLU A 268 21.30 20.29 -4.80
C GLU A 268 22.73 20.27 -4.23
N THR A 269 23.08 21.19 -3.34
CA THR A 269 24.39 21.20 -2.65
C THR A 269 24.62 19.95 -1.80
N LEU A 270 23.56 19.20 -1.48
CA LEU A 270 23.62 17.97 -0.69
C LEU A 270 23.97 16.73 -1.53
N ARG A 271 24.04 16.84 -2.86
CA ARG A 271 24.33 15.71 -3.77
C ARG A 271 25.70 15.12 -3.52
N GLN A 272 26.75 15.94 -3.60
CA GLN A 272 28.12 15.42 -3.41
C GLN A 272 28.32 14.85 -2.00
N PRO A 273 27.90 15.50 -0.92
CA PRO A 273 27.93 14.89 0.40
C PRO A 273 27.20 13.54 0.51
N TRP A 274 26.11 13.31 -0.25
CA TRP A 274 25.45 12.00 -0.32
C TRP A 274 26.32 10.96 -0.99
N LEU A 275 26.91 11.26 -2.14
CA LEU A 275 27.79 10.36 -2.87
C LEU A 275 29.03 9.99 -2.04
N ASP A 276 29.63 10.94 -1.34
CA ASP A 276 30.76 10.72 -0.45
C ASP A 276 30.38 9.83 0.75
N ALA A 277 29.19 10.05 1.32
CA ALA A 277 28.67 9.23 2.40
C ALA A 277 28.41 7.79 1.94
N MET A 278 27.85 7.61 0.73
CA MET A 278 27.64 6.28 0.15
C MET A 278 28.97 5.53 0.01
N GLN A 279 29.99 6.17 -0.57
CA GLN A 279 31.31 5.58 -0.76
C GLN A 279 31.95 5.15 0.58
N LYS A 280 31.83 5.94 1.64
CA LYS A 280 32.30 5.61 2.99
C LYS A 280 31.67 4.33 3.57
N HIS A 281 30.46 3.98 3.10
CA HIS A 281 29.74 2.81 3.55
C HIS A 281 29.70 1.67 2.51
N GLY A 282 30.66 1.67 1.57
CA GLY A 282 30.81 0.60 0.57
C GLY A 282 29.72 0.60 -0.51
N LEU A 283 28.90 1.65 -0.60
CA LEU A 283 27.91 1.81 -1.64
C LEU A 283 28.47 2.57 -2.83
N THR A 284 27.95 2.29 -4.03
CA THR A 284 28.32 2.99 -5.26
C THR A 284 27.08 3.65 -5.89
N GLY A 285 27.31 4.73 -6.61
CA GLY A 285 26.27 5.44 -7.33
C GLY A 285 26.89 6.56 -8.20
N SER A 286 26.11 6.99 -9.17
CA SER A 286 26.41 8.20 -9.95
C SER A 286 25.51 9.35 -9.51
N GLY A 287 25.56 10.49 -10.19
CA GLY A 287 24.68 11.62 -9.90
C GLY A 287 23.18 11.28 -9.84
N VAL A 288 22.73 10.23 -10.54
CA VAL A 288 21.34 9.74 -10.49
C VAL A 288 20.95 9.07 -9.16
N ALA A 289 21.93 8.77 -8.29
CA ALA A 289 21.67 8.25 -6.95
C ALA A 289 21.11 9.32 -5.98
N PHE A 290 21.06 10.57 -6.43
CA PHE A 290 20.50 11.70 -5.70
C PHE A 290 19.65 12.53 -6.68
N ASP A 291 18.34 12.42 -6.60
CA ASP A 291 17.41 13.19 -7.44
C ASP A 291 16.70 14.24 -6.59
N VAL A 292 16.56 15.46 -7.12
CA VAL A 292 15.96 16.61 -6.44
C VAL A 292 14.75 17.07 -7.25
N ARG A 293 13.58 17.10 -6.63
CA ARG A 293 12.36 17.61 -7.25
C ARG A 293 11.68 18.61 -6.36
N GLY A 294 11.07 19.63 -6.97
CA GLY A 294 10.17 20.51 -6.25
C GLY A 294 8.84 19.79 -5.98
N ALA A 295 8.43 19.70 -4.74
CA ALA A 295 7.05 19.42 -4.41
C ALA A 295 6.29 20.75 -4.55
N SER A 296 6.14 21.21 -5.79
CA SER A 296 5.66 22.55 -6.04
C SER A 296 4.25 22.75 -5.50
N ALA A 297 4.10 23.86 -4.80
CA ALA A 297 2.83 24.42 -4.39
C ALA A 297 2.01 24.98 -5.58
N ALA A 298 2.51 24.90 -6.80
CA ALA A 298 1.79 25.37 -7.98
C ALA A 298 0.60 24.44 -8.24
N GLY A 299 -0.58 25.04 -8.29
CA GLY A 299 -1.92 24.42 -8.32
C GLY A 299 -2.22 23.37 -9.41
N GLU A 300 -1.23 22.94 -10.16
CA GLU A 300 -1.37 21.90 -11.19
C GLU A 300 -1.21 20.47 -10.67
N TYR A 301 -0.69 20.28 -9.45
CA TYR A 301 -0.42 18.97 -8.87
C TYR A 301 -1.55 18.37 -8.02
N VAL A 302 -2.62 19.14 -7.79
CA VAL A 302 -3.78 18.65 -7.02
C VAL A 302 -4.53 17.54 -7.73
N GLY A 303 -4.29 17.32 -9.02
CA GLY A 303 -4.96 16.31 -9.85
C GLY A 303 -4.14 15.07 -10.19
N LYS A 304 -2.81 15.12 -10.06
CA LYS A 304 -1.93 14.01 -10.45
C LYS A 304 -0.77 13.90 -9.48
N TRP A 305 -0.86 12.95 -8.52
CA TRP A 305 0.30 12.40 -7.82
C TRP A 305 1.17 13.44 -7.09
N GLY A 306 0.67 14.06 -6.06
CA GLY A 306 1.49 14.83 -5.15
C GLY A 306 2.58 13.97 -4.51
N ALA A 307 3.66 14.60 -4.02
CA ALA A 307 4.75 13.92 -3.31
C ALA A 307 4.25 12.96 -2.21
N ALA A 308 3.16 13.33 -1.53
CA ALA A 308 2.52 12.49 -0.53
C ALA A 308 2.00 11.18 -1.10
N GLU A 309 1.37 11.22 -2.28
CA GLU A 309 0.87 10.01 -2.95
C GLU A 309 2.01 9.11 -3.42
N GLU A 310 3.08 9.69 -3.94
CA GLU A 310 4.25 8.93 -4.36
C GLU A 310 4.88 8.18 -3.17
N ILE A 311 5.01 8.81 -2.02
CA ILE A 311 5.61 8.23 -0.82
C ILE A 311 4.73 7.12 -0.23
N THR A 312 3.41 7.35 -0.09
CA THR A 312 2.53 6.39 0.61
C THR A 312 2.03 5.27 -0.27
N LEU A 313 1.94 5.48 -1.59
CA LEU A 313 1.45 4.50 -2.56
C LEU A 313 2.56 3.66 -3.21
N ALA A 314 3.79 3.72 -2.70
CA ALA A 314 4.94 2.99 -3.22
C ALA A 314 4.69 1.48 -3.39
N GLY A 315 3.94 0.88 -2.47
CA GLY A 315 3.54 -0.52 -2.57
C GLY A 315 2.61 -0.84 -3.76
N LYS A 316 2.05 0.18 -4.42
CA LYS A 316 1.11 0.05 -5.55
C LYS A 316 1.76 0.27 -6.91
N LYS A 317 3.00 0.81 -6.96
CA LYS A 317 3.72 1.10 -8.21
C LYS A 317 4.46 -0.14 -8.72
N ARG A 318 4.52 -0.29 -10.03
CA ARG A 318 5.46 -1.22 -10.68
C ARG A 318 6.81 -0.54 -10.87
N GLY A 319 7.89 -1.26 -10.59
CA GLY A 319 9.23 -0.82 -10.96
C GLY A 319 9.34 -0.68 -12.49
N SER A 320 9.86 0.44 -12.97
CA SER A 320 10.07 0.73 -14.40
C SER A 320 10.97 -0.28 -15.11
N SER A 321 11.77 -1.04 -14.35
CA SER A 321 12.73 -2.06 -14.85
C SER A 321 12.28 -3.51 -14.61
N GLY A 322 10.97 -3.77 -14.48
CA GLY A 322 10.42 -5.11 -14.26
C GLY A 322 10.53 -5.60 -12.81
N GLY A 323 10.91 -4.75 -11.86
CA GLY A 323 10.88 -5.05 -10.44
C GLY A 323 9.44 -5.17 -9.92
N MET A 324 9.20 -6.09 -9.00
CA MET A 324 7.93 -6.33 -8.33
C MET A 324 7.89 -5.61 -6.99
N THR A 325 6.71 -5.08 -6.64
CA THR A 325 6.47 -4.65 -5.26
C THR A 325 6.41 -5.85 -4.32
N PRO A 326 6.58 -5.66 -3.01
CA PRO A 326 6.49 -6.77 -2.06
C PRO A 326 5.17 -7.55 -2.13
N MET A 327 4.04 -6.86 -2.32
CA MET A 327 2.74 -7.53 -2.46
C MET A 327 2.63 -8.31 -3.77
N GLN A 328 3.27 -7.86 -4.86
CA GLN A 328 3.36 -8.64 -6.10
C GLN A 328 4.26 -9.87 -5.94
N LEU A 329 5.34 -9.79 -5.15
CA LEU A 329 6.16 -10.97 -4.79
C LEU A 329 5.33 -12.00 -4.00
N ALA A 330 4.52 -11.55 -3.04
CA ALA A 330 3.64 -12.43 -2.29
C ALA A 330 2.56 -13.05 -3.18
N ASP A 331 1.98 -12.29 -4.10
CA ASP A 331 0.99 -12.80 -5.07
C ASP A 331 1.61 -13.82 -6.03
N ALA A 332 2.79 -13.55 -6.58
CA ALA A 332 3.53 -14.50 -7.39
C ALA A 332 3.84 -15.80 -6.62
N SER A 333 4.20 -15.67 -5.34
CA SER A 333 4.41 -16.82 -4.45
C SER A 333 3.12 -17.62 -4.23
N MET A 334 1.98 -16.96 -4.08
CA MET A 334 0.67 -17.61 -3.95
C MET A 334 0.32 -18.41 -5.23
N ASN A 335 0.79 -17.93 -6.38
CA ASN A 335 0.65 -18.60 -7.67
C ASN A 335 1.79 -19.60 -7.99
N GLY A 336 2.59 -19.99 -6.98
CA GLY A 336 3.58 -21.08 -7.09
C GLY A 336 5.04 -20.66 -7.30
N ASP A 337 5.34 -19.35 -7.44
CA ASP A 337 6.73 -18.88 -7.57
C ASP A 337 7.45 -18.93 -6.22
N LYS A 338 8.23 -20.00 -6.02
CA LYS A 338 9.02 -20.21 -4.79
C LYS A 338 10.09 -19.14 -4.58
N LYS A 339 10.67 -18.60 -5.66
CA LYS A 339 11.70 -17.56 -5.58
C LYS A 339 11.10 -16.24 -5.12
N ALA A 340 9.95 -15.85 -5.66
CA ALA A 340 9.20 -14.69 -5.18
C ALA A 340 8.82 -14.84 -3.70
N GLY A 341 8.44 -16.05 -3.27
CA GLY A 341 8.18 -16.34 -1.86
C GLY A 341 9.41 -16.15 -0.96
N ALA A 342 10.59 -16.59 -1.39
CA ALA A 342 11.82 -16.39 -0.65
C ALA A 342 12.19 -14.90 -0.53
N LEU A 343 12.07 -14.16 -1.62
CA LEU A 343 12.27 -12.70 -1.63
C LEU A 343 11.26 -11.99 -0.70
N PHE A 344 9.99 -12.39 -0.72
CA PHE A 344 9.00 -11.82 0.19
C PHE A 344 9.35 -12.06 1.67
N VAL A 345 9.86 -13.26 2.01
CA VAL A 345 10.31 -13.57 3.37
C VAL A 345 11.50 -12.71 3.77
N GLU A 346 12.49 -12.52 2.90
CA GLU A 346 13.63 -11.62 3.13
C GLU A 346 13.15 -10.19 3.40
N TYR A 347 12.25 -9.69 2.56
CA TYR A 347 11.60 -8.39 2.74
C TYR A 347 10.89 -8.28 4.09
N ALA A 348 10.03 -9.24 4.43
CA ALA A 348 9.26 -9.24 5.66
C ALA A 348 10.15 -9.21 6.91
N ASN A 349 11.25 -9.94 6.90
CA ASN A 349 12.23 -9.93 7.99
C ASN A 349 12.99 -8.60 8.09
N THR A 350 13.31 -7.99 6.95
CA THR A 350 14.06 -6.72 6.89
C THR A 350 13.24 -5.56 7.41
N PHE A 351 11.94 -5.55 7.12
CA PHE A 351 11.04 -4.47 7.55
C PHE A 351 10.30 -4.76 8.86
N HIS A 352 10.62 -5.85 9.55
CA HIS A 352 10.02 -6.15 10.85
C HIS A 352 10.33 -5.04 11.87
N GLY A 353 9.27 -4.38 12.38
CA GLY A 353 9.40 -3.26 13.32
C GLY A 353 9.86 -1.93 12.71
N ALA A 354 10.00 -1.87 11.38
CA ALA A 354 10.34 -0.62 10.69
C ALA A 354 9.12 0.31 10.59
N ARG A 355 9.35 1.62 10.66
CA ARG A 355 8.34 2.64 10.40
C ARG A 355 8.28 2.94 8.89
N GLN A 356 7.08 3.14 8.36
CA GLN A 356 6.91 3.54 6.95
C GLN A 356 7.39 4.98 6.73
N LEU A 357 6.99 5.89 7.61
CA LEU A 357 7.40 7.29 7.60
C LEU A 357 8.20 7.61 8.85
N VAL A 358 9.34 8.28 8.66
CA VAL A 358 10.17 8.80 9.75
C VAL A 358 10.13 10.33 9.68
N TRP A 359 9.49 10.94 10.65
CA TRP A 359 9.36 12.38 10.81
C TRP A 359 10.51 12.93 11.65
N SER A 360 11.02 14.11 11.31
CA SER A 360 11.90 14.84 12.21
C SER A 360 11.14 15.24 13.48
N ARG A 361 11.89 15.31 14.59
CA ARG A 361 11.32 15.61 15.91
C ARG A 361 10.59 16.95 15.89
N GLY A 362 9.38 16.99 16.45
CA GLY A 362 8.57 18.19 16.59
C GLY A 362 7.80 18.62 15.34
N LEU A 363 8.05 18.00 14.16
CA LEU A 363 7.40 18.43 12.92
C LEU A 363 5.90 18.14 12.89
N LYS A 364 5.46 17.04 13.48
CA LYS A 364 4.03 16.70 13.55
C LYS A 364 3.27 17.71 14.41
N GLU A 365 3.83 18.04 15.56
CA GLU A 365 3.27 19.03 16.49
C GLU A 365 3.18 20.40 15.82
N LEU A 366 4.24 20.85 15.14
CA LEU A 366 4.25 22.12 14.40
C LEU A 366 3.17 22.19 13.32
N ALA A 367 3.00 21.09 12.59
CA ALA A 367 2.02 21.01 11.50
C ALA A 367 0.61 20.65 11.96
N GLY A 368 0.39 20.40 13.26
CA GLY A 368 -0.90 19.96 13.79
C GLY A 368 -1.35 18.58 13.26
N VAL A 369 -0.38 17.72 12.92
CA VAL A 369 -0.64 16.38 12.39
C VAL A 369 -0.72 15.37 13.53
N ASP A 370 -1.77 14.55 13.53
CA ASP A 370 -1.97 13.51 14.54
C ASP A 370 -0.85 12.45 14.53
N ASP A 371 -0.47 11.97 15.72
CA ASP A 371 0.61 10.98 15.92
C ASP A 371 0.10 9.56 16.18
N ALA A 372 -0.97 9.16 15.52
CA ALA A 372 -1.51 7.81 15.64
C ALA A 372 -0.49 6.74 15.15
N THR A 373 -0.38 5.64 15.90
CA THR A 373 0.44 4.48 15.52
C THR A 373 -0.22 3.68 14.39
N ASP A 374 0.54 2.81 13.71
CA ASP A 374 0.00 1.95 12.65
C ASP A 374 -1.07 0.99 13.20
N GLU A 375 -0.92 0.53 14.44
CA GLU A 375 -1.91 -0.28 15.14
C GLU A 375 -3.20 0.50 15.39
N GLN A 376 -3.11 1.72 15.92
CA GLN A 376 -4.27 2.60 16.15
C GLN A 376 -5.00 2.91 14.84
N ILE A 377 -4.25 3.25 13.78
CA ILE A 377 -4.83 3.49 12.45
C ILE A 377 -5.58 2.25 11.93
N ALA A 378 -4.99 1.06 12.09
CA ALA A 378 -5.63 -0.17 11.63
C ALA A 378 -6.89 -0.51 12.44
N GLU A 379 -6.89 -0.26 13.75
CA GLU A 379 -8.03 -0.44 14.64
C GLU A 379 -9.12 0.59 14.35
N ASP A 380 -8.75 1.86 14.19
CA ASP A 380 -9.68 2.94 13.87
C ASP A 380 -10.30 2.74 12.49
N ALA A 381 -9.53 2.29 11.50
CA ALA A 381 -10.08 1.97 10.18
C ALA A 381 -11.11 0.83 10.23
N ALA A 382 -10.88 -0.17 11.10
CA ALA A 382 -11.86 -1.23 11.34
C ALA A 382 -13.12 -0.69 12.02
N ARG A 383 -13.01 0.34 12.86
CA ARG A 383 -14.09 0.99 13.60
C ARG A 383 -14.78 2.09 12.81
N LEU A 384 -14.04 2.94 12.10
CA LEU A 384 -14.57 4.06 11.30
C LEU A 384 -15.36 3.63 10.08
N ALA A 385 -15.18 2.40 9.64
CA ALA A 385 -16.14 1.78 8.75
C ALA A 385 -17.55 1.72 9.41
N ASP A 386 -17.65 1.96 10.72
CA ASP A 386 -18.89 1.88 11.52
C ASP A 386 -19.74 3.17 11.51
N GLU A 387 -19.23 4.31 11.06
CA GLU A 387 -19.93 5.61 11.21
C GLU A 387 -20.69 6.07 9.96
N THR A 388 -21.14 5.19 9.08
CA THR A 388 -22.02 5.59 7.97
C THR A 388 -23.48 5.55 8.39
N GLU A 389 -24.25 6.57 8.01
CA GLU A 389 -25.64 6.83 8.45
C GLU A 389 -26.67 5.68 8.24
N ASP A 390 -26.35 4.67 7.43
CA ASP A 390 -27.22 3.53 7.09
C ASP A 390 -26.53 2.19 7.38
N GLU A 391 -26.10 1.94 8.61
CA GLU A 391 -25.51 0.66 8.99
C GLU A 391 -26.54 -0.27 9.64
N THR A 392 -26.46 -1.53 9.26
CA THR A 392 -27.30 -2.61 9.79
C THR A 392 -26.42 -3.74 10.28
N LEU A 393 -26.52 -4.09 11.56
CA LEU A 393 -25.96 -5.33 12.08
C LEU A 393 -26.79 -6.49 11.50
N LEU A 394 -26.17 -7.32 10.65
CA LEU A 394 -26.81 -8.49 10.08
C LEU A 394 -26.87 -9.66 11.07
N GLY A 395 -25.94 -9.69 12.02
CA GLY A 395 -25.87 -10.70 13.09
C GLY A 395 -24.45 -10.89 13.60
N GLU A 396 -24.34 -11.84 14.53
CA GLU A 396 -23.09 -12.21 15.19
C GLU A 396 -22.78 -13.69 14.97
N LEU A 397 -21.53 -14.01 14.73
CA LEU A 397 -21.03 -15.35 14.56
C LEU A 397 -20.30 -15.79 15.84
N PRO A 398 -20.84 -16.76 16.59
CA PRO A 398 -20.11 -17.37 17.70
C PRO A 398 -18.86 -18.12 17.23
N PRO A 399 -17.94 -18.51 18.13
CA PRO A 399 -16.61 -19.02 17.77
C PRO A 399 -16.64 -20.23 16.83
N ASP A 400 -17.54 -21.16 17.01
CA ASP A 400 -17.73 -22.35 16.19
C ASP A 400 -18.22 -22.00 14.78
N ALA A 401 -19.26 -21.16 14.70
CA ALA A 401 -19.77 -20.66 13.43
C ALA A 401 -18.69 -19.87 12.68
N TRP A 402 -17.97 -18.97 13.37
CA TRP A 402 -16.86 -18.25 12.78
C TRP A 402 -15.78 -19.19 12.26
N GLN A 403 -15.39 -20.20 13.06
CA GLN A 403 -14.37 -21.17 12.66
C GLN A 403 -14.75 -21.92 11.39
N SER A 404 -16.04 -22.25 11.20
CA SER A 404 -16.51 -22.97 10.02
C SER A 404 -16.50 -22.13 8.75
N VAL A 405 -16.69 -20.80 8.83
CA VAL A 405 -16.82 -19.91 7.66
C VAL A 405 -15.61 -19.02 7.39
N ARG A 406 -14.70 -18.84 8.35
CA ARG A 406 -13.59 -17.88 8.24
C ARG A 406 -12.64 -18.13 7.06
N GLY A 407 -12.58 -19.36 6.54
CA GLY A 407 -11.85 -19.69 5.32
C GLY A 407 -12.42 -19.04 4.05
N HIS A 408 -13.72 -18.70 4.09
CA HIS A 408 -14.49 -18.15 2.98
C HIS A 408 -14.96 -16.71 3.23
N ARG A 409 -14.20 -15.94 4.01
CA ARG A 409 -14.54 -14.57 4.44
C ARG A 409 -14.99 -13.65 3.31
N GLY A 410 -14.31 -13.69 2.16
CA GLY A 410 -14.64 -12.87 0.99
C GLY A 410 -16.04 -13.19 0.48
N ARG A 411 -16.35 -14.48 0.29
CA ARG A 411 -17.65 -14.97 -0.16
C ARG A 411 -18.76 -14.68 0.86
N LEU A 412 -18.47 -14.85 2.15
CA LEU A 412 -19.43 -14.53 3.21
C LEU A 412 -19.88 -13.07 3.10
N LEU A 413 -18.93 -12.13 3.01
CA LEU A 413 -19.27 -10.71 2.88
C LEU A 413 -19.98 -10.39 1.56
N GLU A 414 -19.58 -11.02 0.46
CA GLU A 414 -20.21 -10.85 -0.85
C GLU A 414 -21.69 -11.23 -0.78
N ARG A 415 -22.02 -12.38 -0.20
CA ARG A 415 -23.40 -12.82 -0.01
C ARG A 415 -24.18 -11.93 0.96
N CYS A 416 -23.54 -11.39 1.99
CA CYS A 416 -24.16 -10.44 2.91
C CYS A 416 -24.44 -9.05 2.27
N GLU A 417 -23.84 -8.73 1.13
CA GLU A 417 -24.13 -7.52 0.33
C GLU A 417 -25.40 -7.68 -0.51
N GLU A 418 -25.86 -8.91 -0.76
CA GLU A 418 -27.08 -9.16 -1.51
C GLU A 418 -28.33 -8.83 -0.69
N PRO A 419 -29.42 -8.39 -1.34
CA PRO A 419 -30.68 -8.18 -0.65
C PRO A 419 -31.30 -9.51 -0.22
N GLY A 420 -31.95 -9.54 0.94
CA GLY A 420 -32.66 -10.73 1.42
C GLY A 420 -33.10 -10.57 2.88
N PRO A 421 -34.03 -11.43 3.34
CA PRO A 421 -34.52 -11.37 4.72
C PRO A 421 -33.49 -11.86 5.75
N ASP A 422 -32.62 -12.81 5.37
CA ASP A 422 -31.58 -13.39 6.23
C ASP A 422 -30.31 -13.61 5.42
N PRO A 423 -29.58 -12.53 5.04
CA PRO A 423 -28.41 -12.66 4.19
C PRO A 423 -27.24 -13.37 4.89
N LEU A 424 -27.05 -13.16 6.21
CA LEU A 424 -25.98 -13.81 6.96
C LEU A 424 -26.24 -15.32 7.13
N GLY A 425 -27.43 -15.71 7.58
CA GLY A 425 -27.74 -17.13 7.75
C GLY A 425 -27.73 -17.88 6.43
N SER A 426 -28.18 -17.25 5.33
CA SER A 426 -28.09 -17.83 3.98
C SER A 426 -26.65 -18.03 3.54
N ALA A 427 -25.77 -17.04 3.76
CA ALA A 427 -24.36 -17.12 3.45
C ALA A 427 -23.64 -18.23 4.26
N VAL A 428 -23.94 -18.33 5.54
CA VAL A 428 -23.38 -19.38 6.43
C VAL A 428 -23.80 -20.76 5.96
N ARG A 429 -25.10 -21.00 5.72
CA ARG A 429 -25.62 -22.29 5.21
C ARG A 429 -24.99 -22.68 3.88
N GLU A 430 -24.87 -21.74 2.95
CA GLU A 430 -24.22 -21.96 1.67
C GLU A 430 -22.76 -22.41 1.83
N ILE A 431 -21.98 -21.69 2.65
CA ILE A 431 -20.56 -22.00 2.87
C ILE A 431 -20.40 -23.35 3.57
N GLN A 432 -21.23 -23.67 4.55
CA GLN A 432 -21.23 -24.96 5.24
C GLN A 432 -21.63 -26.09 4.30
N GLY A 433 -22.59 -25.89 3.41
CA GLY A 433 -22.96 -26.83 2.37
C GLY A 433 -21.82 -27.08 1.37
N TYR A 434 -21.07 -26.05 1.00
CA TYR A 434 -19.85 -26.20 0.18
C TYR A 434 -18.74 -26.98 0.90
N ALA A 435 -18.56 -26.76 2.20
CA ALA A 435 -17.56 -27.46 2.99
C ALA A 435 -17.87 -28.95 3.17
N ALA A 436 -19.16 -29.31 3.13
CA ALA A 436 -19.63 -30.70 3.22
C ALA A 436 -19.61 -31.41 1.85
N ALA A 437 -19.57 -30.69 0.74
CA ALA A 437 -19.47 -31.28 -0.59
C ALA A 437 -18.04 -31.81 -0.85
N PRO A 438 -17.88 -33.01 -1.42
CA PRO A 438 -16.56 -33.47 -1.83
C PRO A 438 -15.97 -32.47 -2.84
N PRO A 439 -14.65 -32.25 -2.83
CA PRO A 439 -14.02 -31.35 -3.81
C PRO A 439 -14.42 -31.82 -5.21
N PRO A 440 -14.74 -30.89 -6.14
CA PRO A 440 -15.01 -31.27 -7.51
C PRO A 440 -13.84 -32.10 -8.02
N PRO A 441 -14.11 -33.18 -8.76
CA PRO A 441 -13.03 -34.00 -9.32
C PRO A 441 -12.08 -33.09 -10.08
N ALA A 442 -10.78 -33.27 -9.84
CA ALA A 442 -9.76 -32.52 -10.57
C ALA A 442 -10.07 -32.63 -12.07
N PRO A 443 -10.03 -31.51 -12.83
CA PRO A 443 -10.31 -31.60 -14.25
C PRO A 443 -9.37 -32.62 -14.86
N VAL A 444 -9.94 -33.69 -15.39
CA VAL A 444 -9.18 -34.70 -16.12
C VAL A 444 -8.68 -33.99 -17.37
N LEU A 445 -7.42 -33.58 -17.34
CA LEU A 445 -6.74 -33.04 -18.50
C LEU A 445 -6.58 -34.21 -19.50
N THR A 446 -7.57 -34.35 -20.39
CA THR A 446 -7.44 -35.31 -21.49
C THR A 446 -6.31 -34.85 -22.40
N MET A 447 -5.59 -35.82 -23.00
CA MET A 447 -4.52 -35.50 -23.97
C MET A 447 -5.01 -34.58 -25.10
N ALA A 448 -6.29 -34.63 -25.44
CA ALA A 448 -6.93 -33.71 -26.39
C ALA A 448 -6.99 -32.26 -25.87
N ALA A 449 -7.28 -32.05 -24.57
CA ALA A 449 -7.29 -30.74 -23.94
C ALA A 449 -5.85 -30.17 -23.81
N ILE A 450 -4.87 -31.02 -23.52
CA ILE A 450 -3.45 -30.64 -23.49
C ILE A 450 -2.96 -30.28 -24.89
N ALA A 451 -3.27 -31.06 -25.91
CA ALA A 451 -2.90 -30.78 -27.29
C ALA A 451 -3.54 -29.48 -27.80
N SER A 452 -4.82 -29.22 -27.47
CA SER A 452 -5.50 -27.97 -27.80
C SER A 452 -4.88 -26.75 -27.10
N ALA A 453 -4.51 -26.86 -25.83
CA ALA A 453 -3.87 -25.79 -25.07
C ALA A 453 -2.43 -25.49 -25.54
N LEU A 454 -1.76 -26.50 -26.12
CA LEU A 454 -0.41 -26.37 -26.67
C LEU A 454 -0.40 -26.01 -28.17
N GLY A 455 -1.58 -25.83 -28.81
CA GLY A 455 -1.67 -25.53 -30.24
C GLY A 455 -1.16 -26.65 -31.14
N ILE A 456 -1.11 -27.88 -30.64
CA ILE A 456 -0.67 -29.05 -31.44
C ILE A 456 -1.88 -29.59 -32.20
N ASN A 457 -2.04 -29.16 -33.44
CA ASN A 457 -3.02 -29.75 -34.37
C ASN A 457 -2.55 -31.17 -34.79
N SER A 458 -3.24 -32.19 -34.30
CA SER A 458 -3.07 -33.54 -34.76
C SER A 458 -3.81 -33.75 -36.09
N THR A 459 -3.30 -33.17 -37.18
CA THR A 459 -3.71 -33.51 -38.54
C THR A 459 -2.49 -33.77 -39.41
N LYS A 460 -2.10 -35.02 -39.43
CA LYS A 460 -1.44 -35.76 -40.54
C LYS A 460 -1.37 -37.19 -40.05
N GLY A 461 -2.06 -38.18 -40.56
CA GLY A 461 -2.32 -38.51 -41.95
C GLY A 461 -1.86 -39.94 -42.01
N ALA A 462 -2.74 -40.85 -42.23
CA ALA A 462 -2.34 -42.20 -42.63
C ALA A 462 -2.54 -42.32 -44.15
N PRO A 463 -1.66 -43.04 -44.84
CA PRO A 463 -2.11 -43.65 -46.12
C PRO A 463 -3.04 -44.80 -45.86
#